data_583e220666957f32cd5469780e8f3d29
#
_entry.id   583e220666957f32cd5469780e8f3d29
#
_cell.length_a   1.000
_cell.length_b   1.000
_cell.length_c   1.000
_cell.angle_alpha   90.00
_cell.angle_beta   90.00
_cell.angle_gamma   90.00
#
_symmetry.space_group_name_H-M   'P 1'
#
loop_
_entity.id
_entity.type
_entity.pdbx_description
1 polymer ?
#
loop_
_entity_poly.entity_id
_entity_poly.type
_entity_poly.pdbx_seq_one_letter_code
_entity_poly.pdbx_strand_id
1 'polypeptide(L)'
;MRILGVFNDDHKMAKYSNNAPAVNAVFGTKIPPLYSSRSWAIHSQVIEKMPEQFALLEKTSRQVFDNPAYKEAYAKTGAPVETIQYGDRALCTRYAQGMIELANEYRSLLTAKG
;
A
#
# COMPACT_ATOMS: atom_id res chain seq x y z
N MET A 1 8.57 14.46 -18.06
CA MET A 1 8.08 13.06 -18.09
C MET A 1 6.56 13.09 -18.10
N ARG A 2 5.88 12.27 -18.92
CA ARG A 2 4.42 12.19 -18.97
C ARG A 2 3.98 10.86 -18.40
N ILE A 3 3.06 10.87 -17.42
CA ILE A 3 2.45 9.66 -16.89
C ILE A 3 1.33 9.24 -17.85
N LEU A 4 1.37 7.99 -18.34
CA LEU A 4 0.43 7.47 -19.34
C LEU A 4 -0.74 6.72 -18.73
N GLY A 5 -0.58 6.19 -17.52
CA GLY A 5 -1.62 5.46 -16.79
C GLY A 5 -1.25 5.27 -15.34
N VAL A 6 -2.24 4.98 -14.51
CA VAL A 6 -2.10 4.66 -13.09
C VAL A 6 -2.69 3.29 -12.80
N PHE A 7 -2.09 2.55 -11.85
CA PHE A 7 -2.55 1.21 -11.49
C PHE A 7 -3.69 1.21 -10.46
N ASN A 8 -3.92 2.33 -9.80
CA ASN A 8 -4.96 2.47 -8.79
C ASN A 8 -6.21 3.13 -9.38
N ASP A 9 -7.38 2.59 -9.05
CA ASP A 9 -8.66 3.09 -9.53
C ASP A 9 -9.21 4.27 -8.69
N ASP A 10 -8.56 4.61 -7.57
CA ASP A 10 -9.04 5.59 -6.59
C ASP A 10 -8.80 7.06 -6.97
N HIS A 11 -8.20 7.32 -8.10
CA HIS A 11 -7.91 8.64 -8.69
C HIS A 11 -7.21 9.67 -7.76
N LYS A 12 -6.70 9.25 -6.59
CA LYS A 12 -5.98 10.18 -5.66
C LYS A 12 -4.79 10.86 -6.31
N MET A 13 -4.21 10.22 -7.30
CA MET A 13 -3.07 10.74 -8.06
C MET A 13 -3.46 11.59 -9.27
N ALA A 14 -4.75 11.81 -9.53
CA ALA A 14 -5.22 12.48 -10.75
C ALA A 14 -4.53 13.82 -10.99
N LYS A 15 -4.50 14.72 -9.99
CA LYS A 15 -3.86 16.03 -10.11
C LYS A 15 -2.35 15.99 -10.33
N TYR A 16 -1.68 14.90 -9.91
CA TYR A 16 -0.24 14.73 -10.05
C TYR A 16 0.16 13.96 -11.31
N SER A 17 -0.80 13.21 -11.87
CA SER A 17 -0.61 12.40 -13.08
C SER A 17 -1.18 13.07 -14.34
N ASN A 18 -1.60 14.32 -14.25
CA ASN A 18 -2.31 15.03 -15.33
C ASN A 18 -3.54 14.25 -15.81
N ASN A 19 -4.34 13.74 -14.86
CA ASN A 19 -5.52 12.91 -15.09
C ASN A 19 -5.25 11.65 -15.92
N ALA A 20 -4.07 11.04 -15.75
CA ALA A 20 -3.76 9.79 -16.43
C ALA A 20 -4.80 8.71 -16.06
N PRO A 21 -5.33 7.95 -17.04
CA PRO A 21 -6.40 6.99 -16.80
C PRO A 21 -5.91 5.78 -16.00
N ALA A 22 -6.85 5.10 -15.33
CA ALA A 22 -6.57 3.81 -14.70
C ALA A 22 -6.33 2.72 -15.74
N VAL A 23 -5.25 1.96 -15.60
CA VAL A 23 -4.86 0.89 -16.53
C VAL A 23 -5.98 -0.15 -16.65
N ASN A 24 -6.60 -0.52 -15.53
CA ASN A 24 -7.74 -1.46 -15.53
C ASN A 24 -8.90 -0.98 -16.40
N ALA A 25 -9.22 0.31 -16.34
CA ALA A 25 -10.31 0.87 -17.14
C ALA A 25 -10.01 0.90 -18.64
N VAL A 26 -8.74 1.18 -19.02
CA VAL A 26 -8.34 1.29 -20.44
C VAL A 26 -8.22 -0.08 -21.10
N PHE A 27 -7.65 -1.06 -20.39
CA PHE A 27 -7.31 -2.37 -20.96
C PHE A 27 -8.24 -3.49 -20.53
N GLY A 28 -9.28 -3.20 -19.71
CA GLY A 28 -10.20 -4.22 -19.19
C GLY A 28 -9.51 -5.25 -18.28
N THR A 29 -8.37 -4.88 -17.68
CA THR A 29 -7.61 -5.77 -16.80
C THR A 29 -8.15 -5.72 -15.37
N LYS A 30 -7.75 -6.68 -14.55
CA LYS A 30 -8.08 -6.77 -13.12
C LYS A 30 -6.82 -6.76 -12.26
N ILE A 31 -5.86 -5.91 -12.62
CA ILE A 31 -4.63 -5.76 -11.84
C ILE A 31 -4.99 -5.23 -10.46
N PRO A 32 -4.57 -5.88 -9.37
CA PRO A 32 -4.82 -5.39 -8.02
C PRO A 32 -4.16 -4.03 -7.80
N PRO A 33 -4.69 -3.18 -6.89
CA PRO A 33 -4.07 -1.91 -6.56
C PRO A 33 -2.62 -2.09 -6.12
N LEU A 34 -1.70 -1.43 -6.80
CA LEU A 34 -0.27 -1.48 -6.49
C LEU A 34 0.10 -0.25 -5.65
N TYR A 35 0.35 -0.49 -4.37
CA TYR A 35 0.78 0.54 -3.44
C TYR A 35 2.27 0.40 -3.12
N SER A 36 2.96 1.52 -2.98
CA SER A 36 4.24 1.53 -2.28
C SER A 36 3.95 1.48 -0.79
N SER A 37 4.04 0.29 -0.20
CA SER A 37 3.73 0.07 1.20
C SER A 37 5.00 -0.04 2.04
N ARG A 38 4.94 0.51 3.25
CA ARG A 38 5.89 0.22 4.33
C ARG A 38 5.10 -0.36 5.47
N SER A 39 5.48 -1.53 5.93
CA SER A 39 4.76 -2.25 6.98
C SER A 39 5.69 -2.67 8.11
N TRP A 40 5.13 -2.76 9.29
CA TRP A 40 5.77 -3.40 10.42
C TRP A 40 5.39 -4.87 10.38
N ALA A 41 6.37 -5.74 10.33
CA ALA A 41 6.16 -7.17 10.40
C ALA A 41 6.38 -7.65 11.83
N ILE A 42 5.40 -8.35 12.38
CA ILE A 42 5.42 -8.88 13.74
C ILE A 42 5.13 -10.38 13.66
N HIS A 43 5.91 -11.15 14.40
CA HIS A 43 5.70 -12.61 14.45
C HIS A 43 4.33 -12.93 15.05
N SER A 44 3.60 -13.88 14.47
CA SER A 44 2.23 -14.26 14.90
C SER A 44 2.15 -14.64 16.38
N GLN A 45 3.17 -15.29 16.91
CA GLN A 45 3.23 -15.65 18.34
C GLN A 45 3.19 -14.43 19.28
N VAL A 46 3.62 -13.24 18.84
CA VAL A 46 3.51 -12.02 19.67
C VAL A 46 2.05 -11.64 19.85
N ILE A 47 1.24 -11.80 18.80
CA ILE A 47 -0.19 -11.50 18.84
C ILE A 47 -0.89 -12.45 19.81
N GLU A 48 -0.50 -13.74 19.82
CA GLU A 48 -1.09 -14.77 20.66
C GLU A 48 -0.66 -14.66 22.13
N LYS A 49 0.64 -14.45 22.36
CA LYS A 49 1.22 -14.46 23.72
C LYS A 49 1.21 -13.11 24.41
N MET A 50 1.12 -12.02 23.67
CA MET A 50 1.22 -10.65 24.17
C MET A 50 0.14 -9.75 23.53
N PRO A 51 -1.16 -10.10 23.62
CA PRO A 51 -2.22 -9.41 22.91
C PRO A 51 -2.39 -7.94 23.35
N GLU A 52 -2.16 -7.64 24.61
CA GLU A 52 -2.26 -6.27 25.13
C GLU A 52 -1.16 -5.36 24.56
N GLN A 53 0.06 -5.87 24.50
CA GLN A 53 1.19 -5.14 23.91
C GLN A 53 0.98 -4.93 22.42
N PHE A 54 0.44 -5.93 21.73
CA PHE A 54 0.11 -5.82 20.32
C PHE A 54 -0.98 -4.75 20.09
N ALA A 55 -2.05 -4.75 20.88
CA ALA A 55 -3.11 -3.74 20.81
C ALA A 55 -2.57 -2.32 21.09
N LEU A 56 -1.66 -2.18 22.06
CA LEU A 56 -0.99 -0.92 22.35
C LEU A 56 -0.17 -0.44 21.16
N LEU A 57 0.56 -1.33 20.50
CA LEU A 57 1.36 -1.01 19.32
C LEU A 57 0.48 -0.55 18.15
N GLU A 58 -0.62 -1.24 17.85
CA GLU A 58 -1.59 -0.84 16.82
C GLU A 58 -2.17 0.55 17.11
N LYS A 59 -2.62 0.77 18.35
CA LYS A 59 -3.15 2.07 18.78
C LYS A 59 -2.11 3.18 18.63
N THR A 60 -0.89 2.94 19.09
CA THR A 60 0.20 3.95 19.02
C THR A 60 0.58 4.25 17.58
N SER A 61 0.68 3.23 16.73
CA SER A 61 0.95 3.40 15.29
C SER A 61 -0.11 4.28 14.62
N ARG A 62 -1.37 4.07 14.96
CA ARG A 62 -2.47 4.90 14.46
C ARG A 62 -2.35 6.35 14.93
N GLN A 63 -2.06 6.56 16.22
CA GLN A 63 -1.86 7.90 16.78
C GLN A 63 -0.69 8.64 16.13
N VAL A 64 0.41 7.95 15.86
CA VAL A 64 1.55 8.53 15.13
C VAL A 64 1.14 8.97 13.73
N PHE A 65 0.42 8.11 13.00
CA PHE A 65 -0.05 8.43 11.65
C PHE A 65 -0.99 9.64 11.62
N ASP A 66 -1.88 9.75 12.60
CA ASP A 66 -2.85 10.85 12.69
C ASP A 66 -2.20 12.15 13.21
N ASN A 67 -0.98 12.11 13.73
CA ASN A 67 -0.29 13.28 14.28
C ASN A 67 0.06 14.28 13.17
N PRO A 68 -0.27 15.58 13.33
CA PRO A 68 0.08 16.62 12.36
C PRO A 68 1.58 16.71 12.05
N ALA A 69 2.45 16.52 13.06
CA ALA A 69 3.90 16.55 12.86
C ALA A 69 4.40 15.44 11.91
N TYR A 70 3.76 14.27 11.91
CA TYR A 70 4.04 13.22 10.94
C TYR A 70 3.71 13.68 9.52
N LYS A 71 2.55 14.30 9.32
CA LYS A 71 2.11 14.80 8.01
C LYS A 71 2.99 15.92 7.50
N GLU A 72 3.42 16.82 8.37
CA GLU A 72 4.40 17.88 8.04
C GLU A 72 5.75 17.30 7.63
N ALA A 73 6.26 16.33 8.40
CA ALA A 73 7.51 15.64 8.07
C ALA A 73 7.41 14.92 6.72
N TYR A 74 6.26 14.28 6.44
CA TYR A 74 6.02 13.63 5.16
C TYR A 74 5.97 14.64 4.00
N ALA A 75 5.29 15.76 4.17
CA ALA A 75 5.23 16.82 3.16
C ALA A 75 6.63 17.37 2.78
N LYS A 76 7.55 17.44 3.74
CA LYS A 76 8.94 17.87 3.49
C LYS A 76 9.72 16.93 2.55
N THR A 77 9.24 15.69 2.35
CA THR A 77 9.83 14.78 1.36
C THR A 77 9.46 15.12 -0.09
N GLY A 78 8.56 16.07 -0.30
CA GLY A 78 8.02 16.43 -1.62
C GLY A 78 6.91 15.48 -2.10
N ALA A 79 6.53 14.49 -1.30
CA ALA A 79 5.43 13.58 -1.63
C ALA A 79 4.07 14.18 -1.24
N PRO A 80 3.02 13.95 -2.05
CA PRO A 80 1.68 14.47 -1.75
C PRO A 80 1.09 13.80 -0.50
N VAL A 81 0.75 14.57 0.52
CA VAL A 81 0.19 14.06 1.80
C VAL A 81 -1.14 13.33 1.57
N GLU A 82 -1.91 13.73 0.59
CA GLU A 82 -3.20 13.12 0.25
C GLU A 82 -3.07 11.67 -0.25
N THR A 83 -1.87 11.28 -0.65
CA THR A 83 -1.62 9.93 -1.18
C THR A 83 -1.28 8.91 -0.11
N ILE A 84 -0.97 9.35 1.12
CA ILE A 84 -0.70 8.43 2.22
C ILE A 84 -1.99 7.87 2.79
N GLN A 85 -1.96 6.60 3.13
CA GLN A 85 -3.07 5.89 3.75
C GLN A 85 -2.55 5.03 4.90
N TYR A 86 -3.25 5.07 6.03
CA TYR A 86 -2.99 4.11 7.10
C TYR A 86 -3.55 2.75 6.71
N GLY A 87 -2.71 1.73 6.77
CA GLY A 87 -3.12 0.35 6.59
C GLY A 87 -3.28 -0.34 7.94
N ASP A 88 -4.50 -0.69 8.31
CA ASP A 88 -4.75 -1.58 9.43
C ASP A 88 -4.34 -3.03 9.10
N ARG A 89 -4.41 -3.90 10.09
CA ARG A 89 -4.07 -5.32 9.92
C ARG A 89 -4.86 -5.99 8.78
N ALA A 90 -6.16 -5.70 8.66
CA ALA A 90 -7.00 -6.32 7.64
C ALA A 90 -6.61 -5.87 6.23
N LEU A 91 -6.33 -4.59 6.05
CA LEU A 91 -5.86 -4.05 4.76
C LEU A 91 -4.49 -4.62 4.40
N CYS A 92 -3.54 -4.63 5.36
CA CYS A 92 -2.20 -5.16 5.14
C CYS A 92 -2.23 -6.66 4.80
N THR A 93 -3.08 -7.44 5.46
CA THR A 93 -3.25 -8.88 5.18
C THR A 93 -3.78 -9.11 3.77
N ARG A 94 -4.84 -8.40 3.37
CA ARG A 94 -5.39 -8.52 2.02
C ARG A 94 -4.39 -8.13 0.94
N TYR A 95 -3.62 -7.06 1.19
CA TYR A 95 -2.57 -6.63 0.26
C TYR A 95 -1.48 -7.70 0.11
N ALA A 96 -0.99 -8.25 1.23
CA ALA A 96 0.03 -9.29 1.21
C ALA A 96 -0.45 -10.57 0.51
N GLN A 97 -1.69 -11.00 0.78
CA GLN A 97 -2.31 -12.15 0.10
C GLN A 97 -2.43 -11.92 -1.40
N GLY A 98 -2.95 -10.77 -1.83
CA GLY A 98 -3.06 -10.44 -3.26
C GLY A 98 -1.70 -10.42 -3.97
N MET A 99 -0.64 -9.95 -3.31
CA MET A 99 0.72 -10.00 -3.87
C MET A 99 1.26 -11.42 -4.00
N ILE A 100 0.95 -12.30 -3.04
CA ILE A 100 1.34 -13.71 -3.10
C ILE A 100 0.59 -14.43 -4.23
N GLU A 101 -0.70 -14.19 -4.36
CA GLU A 101 -1.53 -14.75 -5.43
C GLU A 101 -1.00 -14.32 -6.81
N LEU A 102 -0.73 -13.03 -6.98
CA LEU A 102 -0.15 -12.49 -8.21
C LEU A 102 1.22 -13.11 -8.52
N ALA A 103 2.08 -13.23 -7.54
CA ALA A 103 3.39 -13.88 -7.71
C ALA A 103 3.28 -15.35 -8.11
N ASN A 104 2.29 -16.07 -7.58
CA ASN A 104 2.02 -17.47 -7.96
C ASN A 104 1.45 -17.57 -9.39
N GLU A 105 0.54 -16.68 -9.77
CA GLU A 105 -0.04 -16.63 -11.12
C GLU A 105 1.06 -16.42 -12.19
N TYR A 106 2.00 -15.52 -11.92
CA TYR A 106 3.08 -15.22 -12.85
C TYR A 106 4.39 -15.95 -12.55
N ARG A 107 4.35 -17.01 -11.73
CA ARG A 107 5.54 -17.73 -11.28
C ARG A 107 6.41 -18.23 -12.45
N SER A 108 5.80 -18.74 -13.51
CA SER A 108 6.52 -19.23 -14.69
C SER A 108 7.34 -18.13 -15.37
N LEU A 109 6.81 -16.90 -15.42
CA LEU A 109 7.51 -15.75 -15.98
C LEU A 109 8.62 -15.26 -15.05
N LEU A 110 8.37 -15.23 -13.73
CA LEU A 110 9.34 -14.77 -12.74
C LEU A 110 10.51 -15.75 -12.56
N THR A 111 10.32 -17.04 -12.85
CA THR A 111 11.36 -18.08 -12.72
C THR A 111 11.98 -18.47 -14.04
N ALA A 112 11.48 -17.95 -15.16
CA ALA A 112 12.11 -18.15 -16.47
C ALA A 112 13.54 -17.57 -16.42
N LYS A 113 14.53 -18.44 -16.51
CA LYS A 113 15.92 -18.01 -16.69
C LYS A 113 16.00 -17.37 -18.08
N GLY A 114 16.39 -16.07 -18.11
CA GLY A 114 16.76 -15.40 -19.34
C GLY A 114 17.98 -16.05 -19.99
#